data_b39ce31600eb5003b619e54d36a81fea
#
_entry.id   b39ce31600eb5003b619e54d36a81fea
#
_cell.length_a   1.000
_cell.length_b   1.000
_cell.length_c   1.000
_cell.angle_alpha   90.00
_cell.angle_beta   90.00
_cell.angle_gamma   90.00
#
_symmetry.space_group_name_H-M   'P 1'
#
loop_
_entity.id
_entity.type
_entity.pdbx_description
1 polymer ?
#
loop_
_entity_poly.entity_id
_entity_poly.type
_entity_poly.pdbx_seq_one_letter_code
_entity_poly.pdbx_strand_id
1 'polypeptide(L)'
;SGFERASVEWKLDGIRIQIHRRDDEVRIYTRNLNDITAALPGIVAAVRGLPISQTVLDGEALWMTLDGPAAFQETVSQIDSDAPPTGITTFIFDLLHLDGQDLLDTPLHERAAALSSIAPELKIPALVTSDPEEGQRVLEESLGAGHEGVVIKDAASLYAAGRRGKAWRKVKPVRTYDLVVLAAEWGHGRRQGWLSNLHLGAKDASTGEFVMVGKCFKGLTDELLEWQTKALLERETARRGIAVFVRRELVVEIALDGVQSSTRYAGGVALRFARVKRYRPDKRPDEADTIDELRALLLRR
;
A
#
# COMPACT_ATOMS: atom_id res chain seq x y z
N SER A 1 -9.41 7.50 -16.12
CA SER A 1 -8.13 6.73 -16.22
C SER A 1 -7.31 7.15 -17.43
N GLY A 2 -7.91 7.64 -18.50
CA GLY A 2 -7.29 7.89 -19.81
C GLY A 2 -7.11 6.61 -20.64
N PHE A 3 -7.70 5.48 -20.23
CA PHE A 3 -7.85 4.26 -21.02
C PHE A 3 -9.24 4.28 -21.66
N GLU A 4 -9.37 3.72 -22.86
CA GLU A 4 -10.66 3.58 -23.55
C GLU A 4 -11.59 2.64 -22.76
N ARG A 5 -11.05 1.50 -22.32
CA ARG A 5 -11.67 0.57 -21.37
C ARG A 5 -10.67 0.16 -20.32
N ALA A 6 -11.10 0.08 -19.08
CA ALA A 6 -10.24 -0.27 -17.94
C ALA A 6 -10.79 -1.48 -17.20
N SER A 7 -9.90 -2.39 -16.79
CA SER A 7 -10.18 -3.34 -15.71
C SER A 7 -9.93 -2.64 -14.39
N VAL A 8 -10.95 -2.53 -13.56
CA VAL A 8 -10.88 -2.00 -12.20
C VAL A 8 -10.92 -3.17 -11.25
N GLU A 9 -9.82 -3.45 -10.59
CA GLU A 9 -9.61 -4.64 -9.74
C GLU A 9 -9.33 -4.22 -8.31
N TRP A 10 -9.74 -5.01 -7.34
CA TRP A 10 -9.42 -4.76 -5.94
C TRP A 10 -7.91 -4.68 -5.73
N LYS A 11 -7.46 -3.71 -4.94
CA LYS A 11 -6.06 -3.59 -4.55
C LYS A 11 -5.84 -4.26 -3.21
N LEU A 12 -5.25 -5.43 -3.27
CA LEU A 12 -4.95 -6.25 -2.11
C LEU A 12 -3.62 -5.83 -1.45
N ASP A 13 -3.47 -6.07 -0.16
CA ASP A 13 -2.21 -5.86 0.60
C ASP A 13 -1.69 -7.22 1.10
N GLY A 14 -1.29 -8.07 0.18
CA GLY A 14 -0.80 -9.41 0.44
C GLY A 14 0.59 -9.65 -0.14
N ILE A 15 0.93 -10.92 -0.28
CA ILE A 15 2.18 -11.37 -0.90
C ILE A 15 1.89 -11.74 -2.34
N ARG A 16 2.51 -11.03 -3.30
CA ARG A 16 2.41 -11.40 -4.70
C ARG A 16 3.05 -12.74 -4.94
N ILE A 17 2.29 -13.63 -5.57
CA ILE A 17 2.71 -14.98 -5.90
C ILE A 17 2.54 -15.24 -7.39
N GLN A 18 3.41 -16.09 -7.92
CA GLN A 18 3.25 -16.71 -9.23
C GLN A 18 3.11 -18.21 -9.04
N ILE A 19 2.04 -18.78 -9.58
CA ILE A 19 1.70 -20.18 -9.44
C ILE A 19 1.93 -20.86 -10.78
N HIS A 20 2.73 -21.92 -10.77
CA HIS A 20 3.01 -22.78 -11.92
C HIS A 20 2.40 -24.15 -11.66
N ARG A 21 1.63 -24.64 -12.62
CA ARG A 21 1.12 -26.00 -12.62
C ARG A 21 1.51 -26.74 -13.90
N ARG A 22 1.93 -27.97 -13.75
CA ARG A 22 2.06 -28.96 -14.81
C ARG A 22 1.55 -30.29 -14.28
N ASP A 23 0.43 -30.75 -14.83
CA ASP A 23 -0.30 -31.93 -14.38
C ASP A 23 -0.60 -31.88 -12.86
N ASP A 24 -0.05 -32.75 -12.06
CA ASP A 24 -0.22 -32.77 -10.61
C ASP A 24 0.82 -31.93 -9.85
N GLU A 25 1.88 -31.49 -10.52
CA GLU A 25 2.91 -30.65 -9.90
C GLU A 25 2.48 -29.21 -9.88
N VAL A 26 2.43 -28.61 -8.66
CA VAL A 26 2.18 -27.18 -8.45
C VAL A 26 3.36 -26.59 -7.72
N ARG A 27 3.85 -25.44 -8.19
CA ARG A 27 4.89 -24.63 -7.54
C ARG A 27 4.42 -23.20 -7.36
N ILE A 28 4.73 -22.60 -6.22
CA ILE A 28 4.33 -21.24 -5.87
C ILE A 28 5.57 -20.43 -5.51
N TYR A 29 5.79 -19.34 -6.21
CA TYR A 29 6.94 -18.47 -6.04
C TYR A 29 6.52 -17.06 -5.63
N THR A 30 7.26 -16.47 -4.70
CA THR A 30 7.12 -15.05 -4.39
C THR A 30 7.72 -14.16 -5.50
N ARG A 31 7.49 -12.86 -5.41
CA ARG A 31 8.10 -11.87 -6.32
C ARG A 31 9.64 -11.98 -6.41
N ASN A 32 10.29 -12.42 -5.33
CA ASN A 32 11.75 -12.58 -5.27
C ASN A 32 12.19 -14.00 -5.64
N LEU A 33 11.31 -14.79 -6.26
CA LEU A 33 11.54 -16.18 -6.68
C LEU A 33 11.81 -17.17 -5.53
N ASN A 34 11.42 -16.83 -4.31
CA ASN A 34 11.46 -17.80 -3.21
C ASN A 34 10.32 -18.79 -3.41
N ASP A 35 10.63 -20.10 -3.36
CA ASP A 35 9.62 -21.17 -3.37
C ASP A 35 8.94 -21.25 -2.00
N ILE A 36 7.64 -21.00 -1.96
CA ILE A 36 6.79 -21.05 -0.78
C ILE A 36 5.68 -22.10 -0.91
N THR A 37 5.84 -23.05 -1.82
CA THR A 37 4.84 -24.10 -2.14
C THR A 37 4.42 -24.86 -0.89
N ALA A 38 5.39 -25.28 -0.07
CA ALA A 38 5.13 -26.08 1.13
C ALA A 38 4.33 -25.30 2.21
N ALA A 39 4.44 -23.98 2.24
CA ALA A 39 3.71 -23.14 3.17
C ALA A 39 2.25 -22.87 2.74
N LEU A 40 1.85 -23.22 1.51
CA LEU A 40 0.52 -22.90 0.95
C LEU A 40 -0.24 -24.14 0.44
N PRO A 41 -0.41 -25.20 1.25
CA PRO A 41 -1.03 -26.46 0.80
C PRO A 41 -2.47 -26.29 0.33
N GLY A 42 -3.23 -25.34 0.90
CA GLY A 42 -4.59 -25.03 0.49
C GLY A 42 -4.66 -24.45 -0.93
N ILE A 43 -3.74 -23.56 -1.28
CA ILE A 43 -3.65 -22.99 -2.63
C ILE A 43 -3.20 -24.05 -3.62
N VAL A 44 -2.22 -24.91 -3.25
CA VAL A 44 -1.78 -26.06 -4.07
C VAL A 44 -2.96 -26.96 -4.38
N ALA A 45 -3.78 -27.32 -3.40
CA ALA A 45 -4.96 -28.15 -3.59
C ALA A 45 -6.01 -27.48 -4.51
N ALA A 46 -6.30 -26.20 -4.29
CA ALA A 46 -7.24 -25.46 -5.12
C ALA A 46 -6.81 -25.39 -6.59
N VAL A 47 -5.53 -25.09 -6.84
CA VAL A 47 -4.98 -25.00 -8.21
C VAL A 47 -4.91 -26.38 -8.88
N ARG A 48 -4.58 -27.44 -8.13
CA ARG A 48 -4.59 -28.81 -8.63
C ARG A 48 -5.99 -29.28 -9.02
N GLY A 49 -7.04 -28.77 -8.37
CA GLY A 49 -8.44 -29.05 -8.69
C GLY A 49 -8.99 -28.34 -9.93
N LEU A 50 -8.27 -27.40 -10.54
CA LEU A 50 -8.75 -26.70 -11.74
C LEU A 50 -8.83 -27.66 -12.94
N PRO A 51 -9.79 -27.47 -13.87
CA PRO A 51 -10.02 -28.37 -15.01
C PRO A 51 -9.04 -28.10 -16.18
N ILE A 52 -7.74 -28.02 -15.88
CA ILE A 52 -6.65 -27.70 -16.80
C ILE A 52 -5.42 -28.52 -16.45
N SER A 53 -4.50 -28.73 -17.39
CA SER A 53 -3.27 -29.49 -17.16
C SER A 53 -2.06 -28.62 -16.89
N GLN A 54 -1.95 -27.46 -17.57
CA GLN A 54 -0.80 -26.58 -17.46
C GLN A 54 -1.26 -25.14 -17.33
N THR A 55 -0.69 -24.42 -16.35
CA THR A 55 -0.97 -22.99 -16.22
C THR A 55 0.14 -22.22 -15.49
N VAL A 56 0.24 -20.95 -15.81
CA VAL A 56 0.97 -19.95 -15.03
C VAL A 56 0.02 -18.82 -14.66
N LEU A 57 -0.18 -18.65 -13.35
CA LEU A 57 -1.09 -17.66 -12.77
C LEU A 57 -0.29 -16.61 -11.98
N ASP A 58 -0.73 -15.35 -12.04
CA ASP A 58 -0.19 -14.26 -11.21
C ASP A 58 -1.27 -13.79 -10.24
N GLY A 59 -0.95 -13.72 -8.98
CA GLY A 59 -1.95 -13.44 -7.94
C GLY A 59 -1.35 -12.84 -6.68
N GLU A 60 -2.22 -12.67 -5.70
CA GLU A 60 -1.87 -12.20 -4.35
C GLU A 60 -2.37 -13.20 -3.33
N ALA A 61 -1.53 -13.62 -2.40
CA ALA A 61 -1.89 -14.44 -1.25
C ALA A 61 -2.12 -13.55 -0.03
N LEU A 62 -3.26 -13.75 0.66
CA LEU A 62 -3.65 -12.98 1.85
C LEU A 62 -4.11 -13.93 2.96
N TRP A 63 -3.82 -13.57 4.18
CA TRP A 63 -4.47 -14.18 5.34
C TRP A 63 -5.80 -13.48 5.57
N MET A 64 -6.90 -14.26 5.47
CA MET A 64 -8.26 -13.79 5.71
C MET A 64 -8.69 -14.18 7.13
N THR A 65 -9.11 -13.20 7.91
CA THR A 65 -9.72 -13.36 9.25
C THR A 65 -11.23 -13.20 9.16
N LEU A 66 -11.93 -13.40 10.27
CA LEU A 66 -13.37 -13.16 10.36
C LEU A 66 -13.74 -11.68 10.15
N ASP A 67 -12.81 -10.77 10.46
CA ASP A 67 -13.00 -9.32 10.36
C ASP A 67 -12.52 -8.75 9.01
N GLY A 68 -12.02 -9.59 8.09
CA GLY A 68 -11.51 -9.18 6.79
C GLY A 68 -10.03 -9.56 6.55
N PRO A 69 -9.36 -8.94 5.56
CA PRO A 69 -7.97 -9.22 5.25
C PRO A 69 -7.04 -8.75 6.38
N ALA A 70 -6.13 -9.64 6.81
CA ALA A 70 -5.09 -9.31 7.78
C ALA A 70 -4.05 -8.33 7.17
N ALA A 71 -3.29 -7.66 8.02
CA ALA A 71 -2.20 -6.81 7.56
C ALA A 71 -1.11 -7.62 6.85
N PHE A 72 -0.41 -6.99 5.89
CA PHE A 72 0.68 -7.61 5.14
C PHE A 72 1.71 -8.34 6.04
N GLN A 73 2.13 -7.70 7.14
CA GLN A 73 3.11 -8.29 8.07
C GLN A 73 2.58 -9.56 8.76
N GLU A 74 1.30 -9.61 9.06
CA GLU A 74 0.65 -10.78 9.66
C GLU A 74 0.55 -11.92 8.64
N THR A 75 0.22 -11.60 7.37
CA THR A 75 0.25 -12.58 6.27
C THR A 75 1.66 -13.17 6.10
N VAL A 76 2.71 -12.33 6.12
CA VAL A 76 4.10 -12.79 6.05
C VAL A 76 4.42 -13.72 7.23
N SER A 77 4.10 -13.29 8.46
CA SER A 77 4.35 -14.09 9.67
C SER A 77 3.66 -15.45 9.64
N GLN A 78 2.46 -15.54 9.06
CA GLN A 78 1.74 -16.79 8.91
C GLN A 78 2.43 -17.74 7.92
N ILE A 79 2.94 -17.21 6.80
CA ILE A 79 3.64 -18.00 5.79
C ILE A 79 5.01 -18.46 6.27
N ASP A 80 5.70 -17.65 7.06
CA ASP A 80 7.03 -17.96 7.62
C ASP A 80 6.95 -18.82 8.90
N SER A 81 5.75 -19.18 9.38
CA SER A 81 5.57 -19.99 10.58
C SER A 81 5.86 -21.48 10.29
N ASP A 82 6.37 -22.21 11.29
CA ASP A 82 6.61 -23.66 11.19
C ASP A 82 5.31 -24.48 11.08
N ALA A 83 4.17 -23.91 11.47
CA ALA A 83 2.87 -24.54 11.35
C ALA A 83 2.23 -24.15 10.01
N PRO A 84 1.56 -25.09 9.30
CA PRO A 84 0.84 -24.75 8.07
C PRO A 84 -0.19 -23.65 8.34
N PRO A 85 -0.12 -22.51 7.62
CA PRO A 85 -1.03 -21.41 7.87
C PRO A 85 -2.47 -21.80 7.53
N THR A 86 -3.39 -21.50 8.43
CA THR A 86 -4.83 -21.64 8.18
C THR A 86 -5.41 -20.30 7.76
N GLY A 87 -6.33 -20.31 6.77
CA GLY A 87 -7.00 -19.09 6.33
C GLY A 87 -6.23 -18.24 5.30
N ILE A 88 -5.08 -18.71 4.79
CA ILE A 88 -4.45 -18.10 3.63
C ILE A 88 -5.25 -18.46 2.38
N THR A 89 -5.73 -17.45 1.68
CA THR A 89 -6.40 -17.57 0.38
C THR A 89 -5.60 -16.85 -0.70
N THR A 90 -5.97 -17.08 -1.97
CA THR A 90 -5.34 -16.40 -3.09
C THR A 90 -6.40 -15.76 -4.00
N PHE A 91 -6.04 -14.60 -4.55
CA PHE A 91 -6.80 -13.91 -5.58
C PHE A 91 -5.91 -13.79 -6.82
N ILE A 92 -6.33 -14.43 -7.89
CA ILE A 92 -5.62 -14.43 -9.17
C ILE A 92 -6.09 -13.22 -10.00
N PHE A 93 -5.15 -12.43 -10.46
CA PHE A 93 -5.43 -11.22 -11.24
C PHE A 93 -4.89 -11.29 -12.67
N ASP A 94 -4.12 -12.33 -13.03
CA ASP A 94 -3.67 -12.55 -14.40
C ASP A 94 -3.42 -14.03 -14.71
N LEU A 95 -3.53 -14.39 -15.99
CA LEU A 95 -3.28 -15.70 -16.55
C LEU A 95 -2.24 -15.56 -17.66
N LEU A 96 -1.08 -16.22 -17.49
CA LEU A 96 0.08 -16.02 -18.36
C LEU A 96 0.34 -17.19 -19.29
N HIS A 97 -0.13 -18.39 -18.94
CA HIS A 97 -0.02 -19.61 -19.72
C HIS A 97 -1.23 -20.51 -19.45
N LEU A 98 -1.73 -21.17 -20.47
CA LEU A 98 -2.85 -22.11 -20.39
C LEU A 98 -2.66 -23.24 -21.40
N ASP A 99 -2.52 -24.49 -20.91
CA ASP A 99 -2.50 -25.76 -21.70
C ASP A 99 -1.67 -25.67 -22.99
N GLY A 100 -0.41 -25.24 -22.87
CA GLY A 100 0.54 -25.11 -23.98
C GLY A 100 0.52 -23.78 -24.72
N GLN A 101 -0.38 -22.86 -24.37
CA GLN A 101 -0.46 -21.55 -25.01
C GLN A 101 0.08 -20.45 -24.08
N ASP A 102 1.08 -19.70 -24.51
CA ASP A 102 1.53 -18.49 -23.84
C ASP A 102 0.59 -17.31 -24.13
N LEU A 103 0.21 -16.58 -23.08
CA LEU A 103 -0.76 -15.49 -23.16
C LEU A 103 -0.15 -14.10 -22.88
N LEU A 104 1.18 -14.01 -22.83
CA LEU A 104 1.88 -12.73 -22.53
C LEU A 104 1.54 -11.64 -23.57
N ASP A 105 1.41 -12.02 -24.82
CA ASP A 105 1.07 -11.14 -25.95
C ASP A 105 -0.43 -11.09 -26.25
N THR A 106 -1.27 -11.60 -25.34
CA THR A 106 -2.73 -11.53 -25.41
C THR A 106 -3.22 -10.33 -24.58
N PRO A 107 -4.22 -9.56 -25.06
CA PRO A 107 -4.81 -8.46 -24.30
C PRO A 107 -5.37 -8.89 -22.93
N LEU A 108 -5.27 -8.01 -21.92
CA LEU A 108 -5.71 -8.29 -20.55
C LEU A 108 -7.18 -8.78 -20.48
N HIS A 109 -8.10 -8.16 -21.24
CA HIS A 109 -9.50 -8.53 -21.19
C HIS A 109 -9.76 -9.96 -21.67
N GLU A 110 -8.99 -10.48 -22.63
CA GLU A 110 -9.05 -11.85 -23.10
C GLU A 110 -8.45 -12.83 -22.07
N ARG A 111 -7.30 -12.50 -21.48
CA ARG A 111 -6.69 -13.28 -20.39
C ARG A 111 -7.62 -13.34 -19.17
N ALA A 112 -8.27 -12.23 -18.83
CA ALA A 112 -9.23 -12.16 -17.73
C ALA A 112 -10.51 -12.97 -18.00
N ALA A 113 -10.97 -13.06 -19.27
CA ALA A 113 -12.08 -13.91 -19.67
C ALA A 113 -11.70 -15.40 -19.57
N ALA A 114 -10.52 -15.78 -20.06
CA ALA A 114 -10.00 -17.13 -19.92
C ALA A 114 -9.83 -17.53 -18.43
N LEU A 115 -9.28 -16.65 -17.61
CA LEU A 115 -9.18 -16.86 -16.16
C LEU A 115 -10.55 -17.09 -15.51
N SER A 116 -11.56 -16.30 -15.90
CA SER A 116 -12.94 -16.47 -15.39
C SER A 116 -13.54 -17.83 -15.74
N SER A 117 -13.16 -18.41 -16.87
CA SER A 117 -13.69 -19.71 -17.30
C SER A 117 -13.05 -20.90 -16.59
N ILE A 118 -11.77 -20.77 -16.19
CA ILE A 118 -11.01 -21.88 -15.58
C ILE A 118 -10.95 -21.83 -14.05
N ALA A 119 -10.97 -20.62 -13.46
CA ALA A 119 -10.78 -20.41 -12.03
C ALA A 119 -11.64 -19.24 -11.50
N PRO A 120 -12.98 -19.24 -11.68
CA PRO A 120 -13.84 -18.14 -11.26
C PRO A 120 -13.76 -17.84 -9.77
N GLU A 121 -13.64 -18.88 -8.93
CA GLU A 121 -13.56 -18.77 -7.46
C GLU A 121 -12.23 -18.18 -6.94
N LEU A 122 -11.17 -18.28 -7.75
CA LEU A 122 -9.86 -17.74 -7.40
C LEU A 122 -9.61 -16.36 -8.02
N LYS A 123 -10.46 -15.93 -8.96
CA LYS A 123 -10.27 -14.66 -9.64
C LYS A 123 -10.54 -13.49 -8.72
N ILE A 124 -9.67 -12.49 -8.79
CA ILE A 124 -9.87 -11.22 -8.09
C ILE A 124 -11.18 -10.56 -8.52
N PRO A 125 -11.96 -9.95 -7.60
CA PRO A 125 -13.08 -9.11 -7.97
C PRO A 125 -12.63 -7.98 -8.90
N ALA A 126 -13.25 -7.89 -10.06
CA ALA A 126 -12.87 -6.96 -11.11
C ALA A 126 -14.07 -6.61 -12.02
N LEU A 127 -14.05 -5.39 -12.55
CA LEU A 127 -15.02 -4.91 -13.53
C LEU A 127 -14.28 -4.26 -14.71
N VAL A 128 -14.61 -4.68 -15.92
CA VAL A 128 -14.12 -4.00 -17.14
C VAL A 128 -15.14 -2.96 -17.58
N THR A 129 -14.77 -1.69 -17.50
CA THR A 129 -15.67 -0.57 -17.79
C THR A 129 -14.96 0.61 -18.44
N SER A 130 -15.73 1.45 -19.14
CA SER A 130 -15.34 2.82 -19.53
C SER A 130 -16.02 3.88 -18.68
N ASP A 131 -16.97 3.49 -17.81
CA ASP A 131 -17.73 4.40 -16.96
C ASP A 131 -16.98 4.69 -15.64
N PRO A 132 -16.64 5.95 -15.35
CA PRO A 132 -16.01 6.34 -14.09
C PRO A 132 -16.85 6.04 -12.84
N GLU A 133 -18.19 6.11 -12.93
CA GLU A 133 -19.08 5.87 -11.79
C GLU A 133 -19.09 4.39 -11.40
N GLU A 134 -19.05 3.49 -12.39
CA GLU A 134 -18.86 2.06 -12.14
C GLU A 134 -17.51 1.77 -11.48
N GLY A 135 -16.44 2.44 -11.97
CA GLY A 135 -15.12 2.33 -11.36
C GLY A 135 -15.09 2.83 -9.90
N GLN A 136 -15.86 3.89 -9.61
CA GLN A 136 -16.00 4.42 -8.25
C GLN A 136 -16.72 3.43 -7.33
N ARG A 137 -17.78 2.76 -7.80
CA ARG A 137 -18.46 1.69 -7.04
C ARG A 137 -17.54 0.54 -6.67
N VAL A 138 -16.70 0.06 -7.63
CA VAL A 138 -15.71 -1.00 -7.33
C VAL A 138 -14.69 -0.53 -6.28
N LEU A 139 -14.29 0.75 -6.28
CA LEU A 139 -13.44 1.31 -5.23
C LEU A 139 -14.12 1.26 -3.86
N GLU A 140 -15.37 1.66 -3.78
CA GLU A 140 -16.15 1.66 -2.52
C GLU A 140 -16.37 0.25 -1.99
N GLU A 141 -16.69 -0.71 -2.86
CA GLU A 141 -16.79 -2.13 -2.51
C GLU A 141 -15.46 -2.69 -1.97
N SER A 142 -14.35 -2.41 -2.66
CA SER A 142 -13.02 -2.82 -2.20
C SER A 142 -12.66 -2.27 -0.82
N LEU A 143 -12.94 -0.98 -0.60
CA LEU A 143 -12.71 -0.33 0.70
C LEU A 143 -13.64 -0.87 1.79
N GLY A 144 -14.91 -1.13 1.45
CA GLY A 144 -15.91 -1.72 2.35
C GLY A 144 -15.54 -3.15 2.77
N ALA A 145 -14.85 -3.89 1.90
CA ALA A 145 -14.30 -5.22 2.18
C ALA A 145 -12.94 -5.18 2.92
N GLY A 146 -12.45 -4.00 3.30
CA GLY A 146 -11.21 -3.83 4.07
C GLY A 146 -9.93 -3.80 3.25
N HIS A 147 -10.01 -3.73 1.92
CA HIS A 147 -8.84 -3.65 1.05
C HIS A 147 -8.34 -2.22 0.85
N GLU A 148 -7.15 -2.05 0.24
CA GLU A 148 -6.48 -0.74 0.13
C GLU A 148 -7.11 0.23 -0.90
N GLY A 149 -7.93 -0.26 -1.81
CA GLY A 149 -8.48 0.49 -2.93
C GLY A 149 -8.53 -0.35 -4.20
N VAL A 150 -8.20 0.22 -5.36
CA VAL A 150 -8.25 -0.50 -6.64
C VAL A 150 -6.96 -0.32 -7.47
N VAL A 151 -6.73 -1.28 -8.36
CA VAL A 151 -5.77 -1.18 -9.46
C VAL A 151 -6.57 -1.03 -10.75
N ILE A 152 -6.35 0.07 -11.46
CA ILE A 152 -6.95 0.33 -12.76
C ILE A 152 -5.93 -0.09 -13.82
N LYS A 153 -6.30 -1.06 -14.65
CA LYS A 153 -5.47 -1.60 -15.72
C LYS A 153 -6.09 -1.28 -17.09
N ASP A 154 -5.25 -0.99 -18.07
CA ASP A 154 -5.71 -0.89 -19.47
C ASP A 154 -6.17 -2.28 -19.95
N ALA A 155 -7.44 -2.41 -20.32
CA ALA A 155 -8.03 -3.67 -20.75
C ALA A 155 -7.40 -4.23 -22.04
N ALA A 156 -6.79 -3.39 -22.86
CA ALA A 156 -6.07 -3.79 -24.08
C ALA A 156 -4.58 -4.09 -23.86
N SER A 157 -4.06 -3.89 -22.62
CA SER A 157 -2.64 -4.06 -22.37
C SER A 157 -2.16 -5.50 -22.44
N LEU A 158 -0.96 -5.68 -22.98
CA LEU A 158 -0.21 -6.92 -22.92
C LEU A 158 0.47 -7.07 -21.54
N TYR A 159 0.90 -8.29 -21.21
CA TYR A 159 1.62 -8.51 -19.95
C TYR A 159 3.08 -8.05 -20.06
N ALA A 160 3.51 -7.15 -19.18
CA ALA A 160 4.86 -6.60 -19.14
C ALA A 160 5.65 -7.19 -17.96
N ALA A 161 6.33 -8.31 -18.19
CA ALA A 161 7.15 -8.97 -17.18
C ALA A 161 8.27 -8.07 -16.67
N GLY A 162 8.44 -7.97 -15.35
CA GLY A 162 9.56 -7.27 -14.70
C GLY A 162 9.58 -5.75 -14.87
N ARG A 163 8.61 -5.14 -15.56
CA ARG A 163 8.57 -3.70 -15.85
C ARG A 163 7.45 -2.99 -15.08
N ARG A 164 7.72 -1.75 -14.66
CA ARG A 164 6.67 -0.83 -14.21
C ARG A 164 6.17 -0.03 -15.40
N GLY A 165 5.05 -0.46 -15.99
CA GLY A 165 4.41 0.25 -17.10
C GLY A 165 3.41 1.32 -16.64
N LYS A 166 2.92 2.13 -17.60
CA LYS A 166 1.84 3.10 -17.38
C LYS A 166 0.45 2.45 -17.46
N ALA A 167 0.37 1.17 -17.87
CA ALA A 167 -0.88 0.43 -18.07
C ALA A 167 -1.58 0.08 -16.75
N TRP A 168 -0.89 0.14 -15.60
CA TRP A 168 -1.45 -0.14 -14.28
C TRP A 168 -1.35 1.09 -13.39
N ARG A 169 -2.49 1.55 -12.88
CA ARG A 169 -2.60 2.70 -11.97
C ARG A 169 -3.23 2.27 -10.66
N LYS A 170 -2.52 2.50 -9.57
CA LYS A 170 -3.04 2.23 -8.22
C LYS A 170 -3.84 3.43 -7.75
N VAL A 171 -5.07 3.21 -7.34
CA VAL A 171 -5.97 4.21 -6.77
C VAL A 171 -6.34 3.76 -5.37
N LYS A 172 -6.01 4.59 -4.38
CA LYS A 172 -6.38 4.40 -2.99
C LYS A 172 -6.70 5.75 -2.35
N PRO A 173 -7.58 5.77 -1.34
CA PRO A 173 -7.88 7.00 -0.62
C PRO A 173 -6.60 7.59 -0.06
N VAL A 174 -6.40 8.86 -0.27
CA VAL A 174 -5.35 9.61 0.39
C VAL A 174 -5.95 10.15 1.69
N ARG A 175 -5.51 9.60 2.81
CA ARG A 175 -5.84 10.17 4.13
C ARG A 175 -4.82 11.25 4.44
N THR A 176 -5.30 12.42 4.84
CA THR A 176 -4.45 13.52 5.29
C THR A 176 -4.68 13.78 6.76
N TYR A 177 -3.63 14.16 7.44
CA TYR A 177 -3.62 14.53 8.85
C TYR A 177 -2.83 15.81 9.03
N ASP A 178 -3.34 16.71 9.85
CA ASP A 178 -2.68 17.93 10.24
C ASP A 178 -1.83 17.69 11.47
N LEU A 179 -0.52 17.71 11.30
CA LEU A 179 0.46 17.41 12.36
C LEU A 179 1.34 18.61 12.65
N VAL A 180 1.85 18.68 13.87
CA VAL A 180 2.73 19.79 14.30
C VAL A 180 4.19 19.43 14.04
N VAL A 181 4.96 20.39 13.53
CA VAL A 181 6.41 20.23 13.37
C VAL A 181 7.09 20.43 14.74
N LEU A 182 7.78 19.38 15.21
CA LEU A 182 8.51 19.37 16.50
C LEU A 182 9.99 19.71 16.31
N ALA A 183 10.56 19.27 15.21
CA ALA A 183 11.96 19.48 14.83
C ALA A 183 12.13 19.21 13.33
N ALA A 184 13.30 19.55 12.79
CA ALA A 184 13.69 19.14 11.46
C ALA A 184 15.19 18.82 11.41
N GLU A 185 15.58 17.89 10.53
CA GLU A 185 16.98 17.52 10.32
C GLU A 185 17.52 18.16 9.05
N TRP A 186 18.82 18.53 9.10
CA TRP A 186 19.55 18.96 7.93
C TRP A 186 19.61 17.84 6.89
N GLY A 187 19.37 18.19 5.64
CA GLY A 187 19.42 17.27 4.52
C GLY A 187 20.84 16.90 4.10
N HIS A 188 20.94 15.82 3.32
CA HIS A 188 22.17 15.33 2.73
C HIS A 188 22.08 15.33 1.20
N GLY A 189 23.24 15.29 0.54
CA GLY A 189 23.33 15.25 -0.92
C GLY A 189 22.64 16.48 -1.55
N ARG A 190 21.71 16.28 -2.48
CA ARG A 190 21.00 17.38 -3.15
C ARG A 190 20.25 18.34 -2.19
N ARG A 191 19.93 17.88 -0.98
CA ARG A 191 19.24 18.68 0.04
C ARG A 191 20.16 19.27 1.11
N GLN A 192 21.46 19.24 0.89
CA GLN A 192 22.44 19.87 1.78
C GLN A 192 22.12 21.37 1.91
N GLY A 193 22.15 21.89 3.15
CA GLY A 193 21.83 23.29 3.42
C GLY A 193 20.34 23.57 3.68
N TRP A 194 19.46 22.58 3.55
CA TRP A 194 18.04 22.69 3.88
C TRP A 194 17.64 21.78 5.04
N LEU A 195 16.70 22.25 5.87
CA LEU A 195 16.00 21.41 6.85
C LEU A 195 14.92 20.59 6.13
N SER A 196 15.21 19.35 5.76
CA SER A 196 14.45 18.56 4.80
C SER A 196 13.75 17.32 5.37
N ASN A 197 13.94 16.99 6.65
CA ASN A 197 13.33 15.84 7.28
C ASN A 197 12.60 16.29 8.55
N LEU A 198 11.28 16.44 8.45
CA LEU A 198 10.43 16.94 9.54
C LEU A 198 10.19 15.86 10.58
N HIS A 199 10.30 16.18 11.85
CA HIS A 199 9.78 15.40 12.98
C HIS A 199 8.36 15.87 13.26
N LEU A 200 7.41 14.95 13.22
CA LEU A 200 5.99 15.25 13.29
C LEU A 200 5.38 14.76 14.59
N GLY A 201 4.56 15.59 15.18
CA GLY A 201 3.82 15.32 16.40
C GLY A 201 2.33 15.39 16.19
N ALA A 202 1.61 14.42 16.77
CA ALA A 202 0.16 14.44 16.93
C ALA A 202 -0.18 14.95 18.34
N LYS A 203 -1.36 15.57 18.50
CA LYS A 203 -1.81 16.06 19.78
C LYS A 203 -2.27 14.91 20.68
N ASP A 204 -1.78 14.87 21.89
CA ASP A 204 -2.34 14.02 22.94
C ASP A 204 -3.47 14.79 23.64
N ALA A 205 -4.71 14.34 23.42
CA ALA A 205 -5.90 15.02 23.96
C ALA A 205 -5.94 14.99 25.51
N SER A 206 -5.29 14.02 26.15
CA SER A 206 -5.28 13.87 27.60
C SER A 206 -4.34 14.83 28.30
N THR A 207 -3.20 15.16 27.66
CA THR A 207 -2.14 16.01 28.22
C THR A 207 -2.08 17.39 27.59
N GLY A 208 -2.64 17.55 26.39
CA GLY A 208 -2.49 18.73 25.55
C GLY A 208 -1.12 18.84 24.88
N GLU A 209 -0.19 17.92 25.14
CA GLU A 209 1.14 17.88 24.58
C GLU A 209 1.17 17.25 23.18
N PHE A 210 2.27 17.47 22.44
CA PHE A 210 2.48 16.83 21.14
C PHE A 210 3.46 15.67 21.28
N VAL A 211 3.00 14.47 20.88
CA VAL A 211 3.80 13.25 20.90
C VAL A 211 4.31 12.91 19.50
N MET A 212 5.59 12.58 19.40
CA MET A 212 6.23 12.26 18.12
C MET A 212 5.63 10.96 17.54
N VAL A 213 5.23 11.02 16.26
CA VAL A 213 4.61 9.90 15.52
C VAL A 213 5.41 9.49 14.29
N GLY A 214 6.44 10.24 13.91
CA GLY A 214 7.28 9.88 12.78
C GLY A 214 8.06 11.04 12.19
N LYS A 215 8.74 10.73 11.07
CA LYS A 215 9.48 11.69 10.26
C LYS A 215 8.95 11.72 8.84
N CYS A 216 9.06 12.88 8.19
CA CYS A 216 8.65 13.05 6.81
C CYS A 216 9.65 13.90 6.02
N PHE A 217 10.13 13.37 4.89
CA PHE A 217 11.06 14.05 3.98
C PHE A 217 10.58 14.07 2.52
N LYS A 218 9.37 13.56 2.24
CA LYS A 218 8.78 13.51 0.90
C LYS A 218 7.73 14.61 0.72
N GLY A 219 7.47 14.99 -0.54
CA GLY A 219 6.46 15.99 -0.88
C GLY A 219 6.94 17.44 -0.78
N LEU A 220 8.24 17.67 -0.61
CA LEU A 220 8.86 18.99 -0.49
C LEU A 220 9.50 19.38 -1.83
N THR A 221 9.05 20.48 -2.43
CA THR A 221 9.70 21.14 -3.56
C THR A 221 10.89 21.96 -3.08
N ASP A 222 11.76 22.40 -3.98
CA ASP A 222 12.94 23.18 -3.63
C ASP A 222 12.53 24.54 -3.03
N GLU A 223 11.48 25.20 -3.58
CA GLU A 223 10.93 26.45 -3.02
C GLU A 223 10.37 26.24 -1.62
N LEU A 224 9.70 25.11 -1.39
CA LEU A 224 9.14 24.79 -0.08
C LEU A 224 10.26 24.48 0.93
N LEU A 225 11.35 23.83 0.50
CA LEU A 225 12.53 23.56 1.32
C LEU A 225 13.24 24.85 1.75
N GLU A 226 13.35 25.81 0.85
CA GLU A 226 13.96 27.12 1.15
C GLU A 226 13.12 27.89 2.16
N TRP A 227 11.82 28.05 1.89
CA TRP A 227 10.89 28.70 2.81
C TRP A 227 10.85 28.05 4.17
N GLN A 228 10.69 26.72 4.21
CA GLN A 228 10.60 25.92 5.44
C GLN A 228 11.87 26.05 6.27
N THR A 229 13.05 26.02 5.65
CA THR A 229 14.32 26.16 6.35
C THR A 229 14.38 27.48 7.09
N LYS A 230 14.03 28.60 6.43
CA LYS A 230 13.97 29.92 7.04
C LYS A 230 12.96 29.97 8.19
N ALA A 231 11.73 29.51 7.93
CA ALA A 231 10.65 29.53 8.91
C ALA A 231 10.95 28.69 10.15
N LEU A 232 11.64 27.56 10.00
CA LEU A 232 12.03 26.69 11.11
C LEU A 232 13.19 27.28 11.91
N LEU A 233 14.19 27.90 11.27
CA LEU A 233 15.30 28.56 11.95
C LEU A 233 14.86 29.78 12.80
N GLU A 234 13.86 30.52 12.31
CA GLU A 234 13.24 31.63 13.09
C GLU A 234 12.54 31.14 14.38
N ARG A 235 12.20 29.85 14.42
CA ARG A 235 11.51 29.18 15.55
C ARG A 235 12.40 28.23 16.32
N GLU A 236 13.69 28.25 16.05
CA GLU A 236 14.66 27.37 16.74
C GLU A 236 14.65 27.58 18.25
N THR A 237 14.62 26.47 18.99
CA THR A 237 14.73 26.44 20.46
C THR A 237 15.96 25.69 20.94
N ALA A 238 16.42 24.69 20.18
CA ALA A 238 17.61 23.91 20.50
C ALA A 238 18.16 23.19 19.26
N ARG A 239 19.43 22.76 19.34
CA ARG A 239 20.05 21.84 18.34
C ARG A 239 20.63 20.61 19.04
N ARG A 240 20.46 19.45 18.37
CA ARG A 240 21.12 18.20 18.79
C ARG A 240 21.58 17.45 17.54
N GLY A 241 22.89 17.44 17.32
CA GLY A 241 23.45 16.87 16.07
C GLY A 241 22.92 17.57 14.83
N ILE A 242 22.29 16.83 13.95
CA ILE A 242 21.69 17.36 12.69
C ILE A 242 20.26 17.87 12.89
N ALA A 243 19.66 17.70 14.07
CA ALA A 243 18.29 18.08 14.35
C ALA A 243 18.20 19.46 14.98
N VAL A 244 17.33 20.32 14.42
CA VAL A 244 16.94 21.63 14.91
C VAL A 244 15.54 21.49 15.51
N PHE A 245 15.42 21.68 16.82
CA PHE A 245 14.13 21.69 17.52
C PHE A 245 13.52 23.09 17.44
N VAL A 246 12.20 23.13 17.29
CA VAL A 246 11.48 24.39 17.04
C VAL A 246 10.31 24.58 17.99
N ARG A 247 9.86 25.83 18.14
CA ARG A 247 8.58 26.12 18.79
C ARG A 247 7.46 25.40 17.99
N ARG A 248 6.53 24.80 18.71
CA ARG A 248 5.44 23.98 18.19
C ARG A 248 4.30 24.84 17.61
N GLU A 249 4.62 25.62 16.58
CA GLU A 249 3.74 26.63 15.99
C GLU A 249 3.28 26.28 14.58
N LEU A 250 4.06 25.46 13.86
CA LEU A 250 3.78 25.14 12.46
C LEU A 250 2.99 23.86 12.34
N VAL A 251 1.81 23.94 11.74
CA VAL A 251 0.97 22.81 11.36
C VAL A 251 1.22 22.48 9.89
N VAL A 252 1.31 21.20 9.59
CA VAL A 252 1.56 20.69 8.23
C VAL A 252 0.59 19.55 7.91
N GLU A 253 -0.06 19.65 6.76
CA GLU A 253 -0.91 18.59 6.21
C GLU A 253 -0.05 17.49 5.61
N ILE A 254 -0.17 16.30 6.14
CA ILE A 254 0.59 15.10 5.75
C ILE A 254 -0.36 14.07 5.15
N ALA A 255 -0.10 13.71 3.89
CA ALA A 255 -0.71 12.53 3.30
C ALA A 255 0.05 11.28 3.74
N LEU A 256 -0.64 10.22 4.13
CA LEU A 256 -0.05 8.95 4.52
C LEU A 256 -0.88 7.76 4.03
N ASP A 257 -0.21 6.63 3.87
CA ASP A 257 -0.87 5.37 3.47
C ASP A 257 -1.45 4.63 4.69
N GLY A 258 -1.01 4.97 5.91
CA GLY A 258 -1.43 4.38 7.17
C GLY A 258 -0.37 4.56 8.25
N VAL A 259 -0.54 3.84 9.34
CA VAL A 259 0.42 3.77 10.45
C VAL A 259 0.77 2.32 10.76
N GLN A 260 1.87 2.11 11.45
CA GLN A 260 2.28 0.83 12.00
C GLN A 260 2.63 0.99 13.47
N SER A 261 2.55 -0.07 14.26
CA SER A 261 3.03 -0.08 15.64
C SER A 261 4.51 0.28 15.69
N SER A 262 4.91 1.04 16.68
CA SER A 262 6.29 1.50 16.86
C SER A 262 6.66 1.63 18.31
N THR A 263 7.75 1.01 18.70
CA THR A 263 8.39 1.21 19.99
C THR A 263 9.38 2.38 19.96
N ARG A 264 9.69 2.89 18.77
CA ARG A 264 10.67 3.98 18.57
C ARG A 264 10.10 5.34 18.92
N TYR A 265 8.82 5.57 18.64
CA TYR A 265 8.16 6.86 18.84
C TYR A 265 7.23 6.82 20.05
N ALA A 266 7.25 7.89 20.84
CA ALA A 266 6.45 7.99 22.06
C ALA A 266 4.93 7.83 21.81
N GLY A 267 4.46 8.18 20.62
CA GLY A 267 3.06 7.97 20.21
C GLY A 267 2.65 6.51 20.05
N GLY A 268 3.59 5.54 20.10
CA GLY A 268 3.32 4.13 19.89
C GLY A 268 3.06 3.75 18.43
N VAL A 269 3.07 4.71 17.52
CA VAL A 269 2.84 4.52 16.07
C VAL A 269 3.95 5.18 15.25
N ALA A 270 4.14 4.68 14.03
CA ALA A 270 4.99 5.28 13.00
C ALA A 270 4.20 5.49 11.71
N LEU A 271 4.35 6.68 11.11
CA LEU A 271 3.70 7.02 9.84
C LEU A 271 4.27 6.17 8.70
N ARG A 272 3.41 5.60 7.86
CA ARG A 272 3.80 4.86 6.65
C ARG A 272 3.64 5.71 5.40
N PHE A 273 4.74 5.82 4.62
CA PHE A 273 4.79 6.55 3.35
C PHE A 273 4.31 8.01 3.42
N ALA A 274 4.56 8.65 4.56
CA ALA A 274 4.20 10.04 4.80
C ALA A 274 4.83 10.99 3.76
N ARG A 275 4.05 11.97 3.31
CA ARG A 275 4.49 13.05 2.43
C ARG A 275 3.79 14.35 2.76
N VAL A 276 4.52 15.43 2.78
CA VAL A 276 4.00 16.78 2.97
C VAL A 276 3.10 17.14 1.77
N LYS A 277 1.91 17.65 2.07
CA LYS A 277 0.99 18.22 1.09
C LYS A 277 1.14 19.73 1.05
N ARG A 278 1.08 20.36 2.21
CA ARG A 278 1.24 21.81 2.40
C ARG A 278 1.37 22.15 3.87
N TYR A 279 1.91 23.32 4.18
CA TYR A 279 1.75 23.93 5.49
C TYR A 279 0.35 24.51 5.65
N ARG A 280 -0.13 24.57 6.89
CA ARG A 280 -1.47 25.01 7.27
C ARG A 280 -1.37 26.30 8.11
N PRO A 281 -1.08 27.46 7.49
CA PRO A 281 -1.03 28.75 8.20
C PRO A 281 -2.41 29.19 8.72
N ASP A 282 -3.46 28.56 8.23
CA ASP A 282 -4.86 28.74 8.62
C ASP A 282 -5.24 27.96 9.89
N LYS A 283 -4.35 27.06 10.40
CA LYS A 283 -4.59 26.26 11.58
C LYS A 283 -3.60 26.56 12.71
N ARG A 284 -4.13 26.58 13.91
CA ARG A 284 -3.31 26.66 15.14
C ARG A 284 -2.88 25.23 15.54
N PRO A 285 -1.79 25.09 16.32
CA PRO A 285 -1.31 23.78 16.79
C PRO A 285 -2.34 22.98 17.59
N ASP A 286 -3.20 23.67 18.34
CA ASP A 286 -4.26 23.03 19.14
C ASP A 286 -5.39 22.42 18.28
N GLU A 287 -5.45 22.77 17.00
CA GLU A 287 -6.37 22.21 15.99
C GLU A 287 -5.74 21.05 15.19
N ALA A 288 -4.54 20.63 15.54
CA ALA A 288 -3.90 19.46 14.92
C ALA A 288 -4.60 18.16 15.32
N ASP A 289 -4.53 17.17 14.42
CA ASP A 289 -5.11 15.86 14.63
C ASP A 289 -4.45 15.13 15.82
N THR A 290 -5.24 14.27 16.47
CA THR A 290 -4.85 13.63 17.72
C THR A 290 -4.10 12.32 17.48
N ILE A 291 -3.35 11.90 18.50
CA ILE A 291 -2.68 10.60 18.50
C ILE A 291 -3.68 9.44 18.42
N ASP A 292 -4.88 9.61 19.00
CA ASP A 292 -5.90 8.57 19.03
C ASP A 292 -6.54 8.37 17.64
N GLU A 293 -6.70 9.44 16.85
CA GLU A 293 -7.10 9.35 15.44
C GLU A 293 -6.09 8.57 14.60
N LEU A 294 -4.79 8.77 14.84
CA LEU A 294 -3.76 7.97 14.18
C LEU A 294 -3.74 6.52 14.67
N ARG A 295 -3.90 6.27 15.97
CA ARG A 295 -4.00 4.91 16.54
C ARG A 295 -5.20 4.14 16.01
N ALA A 296 -6.32 4.82 15.77
CA ALA A 296 -7.51 4.21 15.18
C ALA A 296 -7.25 3.62 13.78
N LEU A 297 -6.19 4.05 13.08
CA LEU A 297 -5.76 3.45 11.80
C LEU A 297 -5.11 2.08 11.98
N LEU A 298 -4.56 1.74 13.16
CA LEU A 298 -4.06 0.40 13.47
C LEU A 298 -5.22 -0.61 13.62
N LEU A 299 -6.35 -0.14 14.16
CA LEU A 299 -7.52 -0.98 14.45
C LEU A 299 -8.45 -1.19 13.26
N ARG A 300 -8.27 -0.43 12.18
CA ARG A 300 -9.08 -0.49 10.95
C ARG A 300 -8.42 -1.33 9.84
N ARG A 301 -7.44 -2.13 10.20
CA ARG A 301 -6.74 -3.03 9.29
C ARG A 301 -7.02 -4.46 9.63
#